data_795fcc306241a151b6452f1514996f51
#
_entry.id   795fcc306241a151b6452f1514996f51
#
_cell.length_a   1.000
_cell.length_b   1.000
_cell.length_c   1.000
_cell.angle_alpha   90.00
_cell.angle_beta   90.00
_cell.angle_gamma   90.00
#
_symmetry.space_group_name_H-M   'P 1'
#
loop_
_entity.id
_entity.type
_entity.pdbx_description
1 polymer ?
#
loop_
_entity_poly.entity_id
_entity_poly.type
_entity_poly.pdbx_seq_one_letter_code
_entity_poly.pdbx_strand_id
1 'polypeptide(L)'
;MILEDGVKLKRGILPNLSEHFFSAFNTLGIICFFMGLWEFVAHFTNPIILPSAFESLIRAYHLLFSENGELLLSLQRALSSIIAGFLCGVILGAVAANFKSFALFIKPIVDILQGIAPIVWVVLALFWFGVGNLSVVFTCFITILPLSFGASFVSVMKLDSRLSEVCKAYNFGLFKRFKVFYLPSTMPFLLSNLSVVFAMGIKIIIMAELLGASDGVGSKINDARNFLDTTQILAFVLILVALILLFESLVIKSLKITLLPWLEK
;
A
#
# COMPACT_ATOMS: atom_id res chain seq x y z
N MET A 1 25.26 -27.07 -0.32
CA MET A 1 26.48 -27.86 -0.13
C MET A 1 27.60 -26.87 0.19
N ILE A 2 28.14 -26.90 1.36
CA ILE A 2 29.23 -26.01 1.81
C ILE A 2 30.52 -26.83 1.64
N LEU A 3 31.46 -26.34 0.85
CA LEU A 3 32.80 -26.89 0.79
C LEU A 3 33.63 -26.37 1.97
N GLU A 4 34.59 -27.14 2.45
CA GLU A 4 35.42 -26.86 3.65
C GLU A 4 36.09 -25.48 3.65
N ASP A 5 36.18 -24.79 2.52
CA ASP A 5 36.83 -23.46 2.41
C ASP A 5 35.84 -22.27 2.47
N GLY A 6 34.58 -22.47 2.86
CA GLY A 6 33.61 -21.39 3.04
C GLY A 6 33.17 -20.66 1.77
N VAL A 7 33.56 -21.11 0.59
CA VAL A 7 33.19 -20.49 -0.69
C VAL A 7 31.79 -20.95 -1.09
N LYS A 8 30.82 -20.05 -1.05
CA LYS A 8 29.48 -20.27 -1.61
C LYS A 8 29.60 -20.32 -3.13
N LEU A 9 29.39 -21.49 -3.72
CA LEU A 9 29.27 -21.61 -5.16
C LEU A 9 28.11 -20.73 -5.64
N LYS A 10 28.39 -19.86 -6.63
CA LYS A 10 27.40 -19.01 -7.28
C LYS A 10 26.35 -19.94 -7.91
N ARG A 11 25.12 -19.96 -7.37
CA ARG A 11 24.01 -20.73 -7.99
C ARG A 11 23.83 -20.23 -9.42
N GLY A 12 23.88 -21.15 -10.37
CA GLY A 12 23.66 -20.83 -11.78
C GLY A 12 22.24 -20.30 -12.01
N ILE A 13 22.02 -19.63 -13.14
CA ILE A 13 20.75 -19.00 -13.53
C ILE A 13 19.57 -20.00 -13.59
N LEU A 14 19.85 -21.27 -13.89
CA LEU A 14 18.86 -22.35 -14.01
C LEU A 14 18.11 -22.71 -12.69
N PRO A 15 18.78 -22.80 -11.51
CA PRO A 15 18.05 -23.03 -10.24
C PRO A 15 17.08 -21.90 -9.86
N ASN A 16 17.40 -20.65 -10.22
CA ASN A 16 16.53 -19.52 -9.93
C ASN A 16 15.24 -19.56 -10.78
N LEU A 17 15.31 -20.02 -12.02
CA LEU A 17 14.15 -20.18 -12.88
C LEU A 17 13.19 -21.25 -12.34
N SER A 18 13.69 -22.39 -11.86
CA SER A 18 12.84 -23.43 -11.27
C SER A 18 12.17 -22.97 -9.96
N GLU A 19 12.89 -22.29 -9.08
CA GLU A 19 12.33 -21.74 -7.85
C GLU A 19 11.25 -20.68 -8.13
N HIS A 20 11.44 -19.81 -9.13
CA HIS A 20 10.42 -18.85 -9.58
C HIS A 20 9.21 -19.52 -10.22
N PHE A 21 9.41 -20.58 -11.01
CA PHE A 21 8.32 -21.38 -11.58
C PHE A 21 7.51 -22.09 -10.50
N PHE A 22 8.18 -22.73 -9.53
CA PHE A 22 7.50 -23.37 -8.38
C PHE A 22 6.75 -22.34 -7.52
N SER A 23 7.34 -21.17 -7.28
CA SER A 23 6.67 -20.10 -6.54
C SER A 23 5.45 -19.56 -7.28
N ALA A 24 5.55 -19.33 -8.59
CA ALA A 24 4.42 -18.89 -9.41
C ALA A 24 3.32 -19.96 -9.52
N PHE A 25 3.69 -21.22 -9.66
CA PHE A 25 2.76 -22.35 -9.69
C PHE A 25 2.03 -22.53 -8.34
N ASN A 26 2.74 -22.40 -7.22
CA ASN A 26 2.12 -22.40 -5.88
C ASN A 26 1.12 -21.24 -5.73
N THR A 27 1.49 -20.03 -6.16
CA THR A 27 0.61 -18.87 -6.08
C THR A 27 -0.66 -19.06 -6.91
N LEU A 28 -0.51 -19.55 -8.16
CA LEU A 28 -1.64 -19.89 -9.02
C LEU A 28 -2.50 -21.00 -8.41
N GLY A 29 -1.89 -22.04 -7.87
CA GLY A 29 -2.59 -23.14 -7.20
C GLY A 29 -3.41 -22.67 -6.00
N ILE A 30 -2.87 -21.76 -5.20
CA ILE A 30 -3.58 -21.16 -4.06
C ILE A 30 -4.78 -20.32 -4.55
N ILE A 31 -4.58 -19.50 -5.59
CA ILE A 31 -5.67 -18.70 -6.16
C ILE A 31 -6.77 -19.60 -6.71
N CYS A 32 -6.42 -20.61 -7.49
CA CYS A 32 -7.38 -21.58 -8.02
C CYS A 32 -8.11 -22.34 -6.91
N PHE A 33 -7.42 -22.71 -5.84
CA PHE A 33 -8.03 -23.36 -4.68
C PHE A 33 -9.06 -22.45 -4.00
N PHE A 34 -8.74 -21.19 -3.74
CA PHE A 34 -9.68 -20.24 -3.14
C PHE A 34 -10.86 -19.93 -4.06
N MET A 35 -10.63 -19.79 -5.37
CA MET A 35 -11.71 -19.62 -6.36
C MET A 35 -12.63 -20.85 -6.42
N GLY A 36 -12.06 -22.05 -6.40
CA GLY A 36 -12.83 -23.29 -6.36
C GLY A 36 -13.64 -23.46 -5.06
N LEU A 37 -13.04 -23.07 -3.93
CA LEU A 37 -13.73 -23.06 -2.64
C LEU A 37 -14.89 -22.06 -2.63
N TRP A 38 -14.67 -20.85 -3.18
CA TRP A 38 -15.75 -19.86 -3.33
C TRP A 38 -16.88 -20.39 -4.21
N GLU A 39 -16.57 -20.94 -5.38
CA GLU A 39 -17.58 -21.50 -6.30
C GLU A 39 -18.34 -22.66 -5.64
N PHE A 40 -17.62 -23.52 -4.91
CA PHE A 40 -18.25 -24.62 -4.15
C PHE A 40 -19.25 -24.09 -3.11
N VAL A 41 -18.88 -23.09 -2.31
CA VAL A 41 -19.79 -22.48 -1.31
C VAL A 41 -20.94 -21.75 -1.98
N ALA A 42 -20.69 -21.03 -3.07
CA ALA A 42 -21.70 -20.32 -3.84
C ALA A 42 -22.80 -21.26 -4.37
N HIS A 43 -22.43 -22.50 -4.75
CA HIS A 43 -23.38 -23.50 -5.23
C HIS A 43 -24.44 -23.91 -4.17
N PHE A 44 -24.07 -23.86 -2.89
CA PHE A 44 -24.97 -24.16 -1.77
C PHE A 44 -25.66 -22.96 -1.16
N THR A 45 -25.34 -21.76 -1.64
CA THR A 45 -25.82 -20.49 -1.08
C THR A 45 -26.75 -19.81 -2.08
N ASN A 46 -27.66 -18.95 -1.58
CA ASN A 46 -28.49 -18.13 -2.46
C ASN A 46 -27.60 -17.15 -3.26
N PRO A 47 -27.77 -17.04 -4.60
CA PRO A 47 -27.00 -16.12 -5.44
C PRO A 47 -27.05 -14.65 -5.01
N ILE A 48 -28.11 -14.22 -4.33
CA ILE A 48 -28.21 -12.87 -3.77
C ILE A 48 -27.21 -12.66 -2.62
N ILE A 49 -26.88 -13.72 -1.87
CA ILE A 49 -25.96 -13.63 -0.73
C ILE A 49 -24.52 -13.83 -1.20
N LEU A 50 -24.29 -14.88 -1.98
CA LEU A 50 -22.96 -15.22 -2.52
C LEU A 50 -23.08 -15.64 -3.98
N PRO A 51 -22.86 -14.73 -4.93
CA PRO A 51 -22.86 -15.04 -6.35
C PRO A 51 -21.66 -15.90 -6.74
N SER A 52 -21.76 -16.55 -7.90
CA SER A 52 -20.69 -17.35 -8.49
C SER A 52 -19.40 -16.49 -8.68
N ALA A 53 -18.26 -17.10 -8.42
CA ALA A 53 -16.96 -16.46 -8.65
C ALA A 53 -16.78 -16.12 -10.14
N PHE A 54 -17.27 -16.97 -11.04
CA PHE A 54 -17.18 -16.75 -12.47
C PHE A 54 -18.04 -15.59 -12.96
N GLU A 55 -19.28 -15.46 -12.47
CA GLU A 55 -20.16 -14.33 -12.77
C GLU A 55 -19.57 -13.02 -12.27
N SER A 56 -18.99 -13.02 -11.05
CA SER A 56 -18.32 -11.85 -10.48
C SER A 56 -17.10 -11.42 -11.31
N LEU A 57 -16.33 -12.36 -11.88
CA LEU A 57 -15.21 -12.07 -12.78
C LEU A 57 -15.67 -11.48 -14.11
N ILE A 58 -16.71 -12.04 -14.72
CA ILE A 58 -17.27 -11.49 -15.97
C ILE A 58 -17.80 -10.08 -15.72
N ARG A 59 -18.51 -9.87 -14.61
CA ARG A 59 -19.01 -8.55 -14.23
C ARG A 59 -17.87 -7.56 -13.99
N ALA A 60 -16.78 -7.97 -13.32
CA ALA A 60 -15.59 -7.16 -13.12
C ALA A 60 -14.96 -6.74 -14.46
N TYR A 61 -14.84 -7.66 -15.41
CA TYR A 61 -14.36 -7.33 -16.75
C TYR A 61 -15.24 -6.29 -17.45
N HIS A 62 -16.56 -6.43 -17.41
CA HIS A 62 -17.47 -5.43 -17.97
C HIS A 62 -17.36 -4.07 -17.28
N LEU A 63 -17.27 -4.04 -15.95
CA LEU A 63 -17.13 -2.80 -15.17
C LEU A 63 -15.82 -2.05 -15.47
N LEU A 64 -14.73 -2.76 -15.74
CA LEU A 64 -13.46 -2.14 -16.16
C LEU A 64 -13.61 -1.29 -17.42
N PHE A 65 -14.56 -1.60 -18.32
CA PHE A 65 -14.78 -0.85 -19.55
C PHE A 65 -15.97 0.12 -19.47
N SER A 66 -16.99 -0.19 -18.68
CA SER A 66 -18.19 0.65 -18.55
C SER A 66 -18.05 1.76 -17.52
N GLU A 67 -17.33 1.52 -16.41
CA GLU A 67 -17.21 2.44 -15.28
C GLU A 67 -15.78 3.01 -15.15
N ASN A 68 -15.06 3.14 -16.25
CA ASN A 68 -13.68 3.64 -16.29
C ASN A 68 -13.51 5.01 -15.62
N GLY A 69 -14.48 5.90 -15.76
CA GLY A 69 -14.46 7.24 -15.18
C GLY A 69 -14.41 7.19 -13.65
N GLU A 70 -15.26 6.35 -13.05
CA GLU A 70 -15.34 6.20 -11.59
C GLU A 70 -14.10 5.54 -10.99
N LEU A 71 -13.57 4.51 -11.66
CA LEU A 71 -12.31 3.87 -11.27
C LEU A 71 -11.15 4.84 -11.33
N LEU A 72 -11.05 5.64 -12.40
CA LEU A 72 -10.00 6.62 -12.56
C LEU A 72 -10.08 7.73 -11.51
N LEU A 73 -11.29 8.18 -11.19
CA LEU A 73 -11.54 9.20 -10.17
C LEU A 73 -11.09 8.72 -8.79
N SER A 74 -11.51 7.51 -8.36
CA SER A 74 -11.07 6.93 -7.10
C SER A 74 -9.56 6.72 -7.04
N LEU A 75 -8.95 6.29 -8.15
CA LEU A 75 -7.50 6.12 -8.23
C LEU A 75 -6.76 7.45 -8.14
N GLN A 76 -7.25 8.50 -8.79
CA GLN A 76 -6.68 9.85 -8.71
C GLN A 76 -6.75 10.41 -7.28
N ARG A 77 -7.88 10.25 -6.59
CA ARG A 77 -8.05 10.60 -5.18
C ARG A 77 -7.07 9.83 -4.29
N ALA A 78 -6.97 8.52 -4.51
CA ALA A 78 -6.06 7.67 -3.77
C ALA A 78 -4.61 8.09 -3.97
N LEU A 79 -4.16 8.22 -5.21
CA LEU A 79 -2.76 8.60 -5.51
C LEU A 79 -2.41 9.97 -4.94
N SER A 80 -3.27 10.97 -5.11
CA SER A 80 -3.00 12.32 -4.60
C SER A 80 -2.89 12.36 -3.08
N SER A 81 -3.81 11.72 -2.36
CA SER A 81 -3.81 11.67 -0.90
C SER A 81 -2.69 10.80 -0.34
N ILE A 82 -2.39 9.65 -0.98
CA ILE A 82 -1.30 8.75 -0.59
C ILE A 82 0.04 9.46 -0.75
N ILE A 83 0.29 10.08 -1.90
CA ILE A 83 1.55 10.80 -2.16
C ILE A 83 1.71 11.93 -1.15
N ALA A 84 0.69 12.75 -0.94
CA ALA A 84 0.74 13.84 0.02
C ALA A 84 0.98 13.34 1.46
N GLY A 85 0.20 12.37 1.93
CA GLY A 85 0.31 11.80 3.29
C GLY A 85 1.65 11.07 3.50
N PHE A 86 2.12 10.32 2.50
CA PHE A 86 3.39 9.62 2.55
C PHE A 86 4.57 10.61 2.62
N LEU A 87 4.62 11.60 1.73
CA LEU A 87 5.70 12.58 1.72
C LEU A 87 5.73 13.41 3.00
N CYS A 88 4.58 13.95 3.44
CA CYS A 88 4.49 14.68 4.70
C CYS A 88 4.93 13.82 5.89
N GLY A 89 4.44 12.59 5.98
CA GLY A 89 4.80 11.67 7.06
C GLY A 89 6.29 11.33 7.06
N VAL A 90 6.86 11.02 5.88
CA VAL A 90 8.30 10.71 5.75
C VAL A 90 9.16 11.91 6.16
N ILE A 91 8.83 13.12 5.72
CA ILE A 91 9.59 14.33 6.07
C ILE A 91 9.50 14.60 7.58
N LEU A 92 8.29 14.59 8.15
CA LEU A 92 8.10 14.80 9.59
C LEU A 92 8.80 13.74 10.43
N GLY A 93 8.74 12.45 10.02
CA GLY A 93 9.40 11.35 10.70
C GLY A 93 10.93 11.47 10.65
N ALA A 94 11.49 11.82 9.49
CA ALA A 94 12.92 12.04 9.34
C ALA A 94 13.42 13.23 10.18
N VAL A 95 12.67 14.34 10.22
CA VAL A 95 13.00 15.51 11.06
C VAL A 95 12.93 15.13 12.55
N ALA A 96 11.87 14.44 12.97
CA ALA A 96 11.69 14.01 14.36
C ALA A 96 12.82 13.06 14.81
N ALA A 97 13.29 12.17 13.94
CA ALA A 97 14.41 11.27 14.27
C ALA A 97 15.75 12.00 14.47
N ASN A 98 15.93 13.17 13.84
CA ASN A 98 17.16 13.95 13.97
C ASN A 98 17.13 14.97 15.14
N PHE A 99 15.93 15.43 15.56
CA PHE A 99 15.75 16.47 16.59
C PHE A 99 14.95 15.95 17.77
N LYS A 100 15.58 15.63 18.90
CA LYS A 100 14.93 15.11 20.12
C LYS A 100 13.79 15.99 20.62
N SER A 101 13.99 17.31 20.65
CA SER A 101 12.95 18.25 21.11
C SER A 101 11.70 18.22 20.22
N PHE A 102 11.88 18.12 18.90
CA PHE A 102 10.80 18.00 17.95
C PHE A 102 10.10 16.64 18.07
N ALA A 103 10.86 15.56 18.25
CA ALA A 103 10.32 14.22 18.46
C ALA A 103 9.42 14.15 19.71
N LEU A 104 9.85 14.74 20.82
CA LEU A 104 9.07 14.78 22.06
C LEU A 104 7.74 15.52 21.90
N PHE A 105 7.69 16.53 21.03
CA PHE A 105 6.48 17.29 20.75
C PHE A 105 5.55 16.59 19.74
N ILE A 106 6.09 16.12 18.61
CA ILE A 106 5.28 15.63 17.51
C ILE A 106 4.79 14.19 17.70
N LYS A 107 5.58 13.33 18.36
CA LYS A 107 5.27 11.91 18.51
C LYS A 107 3.93 11.67 19.25
N PRO A 108 3.63 12.30 20.38
CA PRO A 108 2.33 12.12 21.04
C PRO A 108 1.15 12.51 20.13
N ILE A 109 1.30 13.55 19.31
CA ILE A 109 0.27 14.00 18.37
C ILE A 109 0.03 12.91 17.31
N VAL A 110 1.10 12.37 16.73
CA VAL A 110 1.02 11.31 15.72
C VAL A 110 0.44 10.02 16.31
N ASP A 111 0.81 9.67 17.55
CA ASP A 111 0.29 8.50 18.26
C ASP A 111 -1.24 8.63 18.50
N ILE A 112 -1.73 9.83 18.85
CA ILE A 112 -3.17 10.13 18.96
C ILE A 112 -3.86 9.98 17.59
N LEU A 113 -3.30 10.58 16.54
CA LEU A 113 -3.86 10.47 15.17
C LEU A 113 -3.97 9.02 14.71
N GLN A 114 -2.97 8.19 15.04
CA GLN A 114 -2.97 6.77 14.70
C GLN A 114 -3.95 5.93 15.52
N GLY A 115 -4.24 6.37 16.75
CA GLY A 115 -5.19 5.70 17.64
C GLY A 115 -6.66 5.88 17.22
N ILE A 116 -6.96 6.89 16.40
CA ILE A 116 -8.31 7.15 15.91
C ILE A 116 -8.62 6.26 14.71
N ALA A 117 -9.74 5.52 14.77
CA ALA A 117 -10.16 4.66 13.66
C ALA A 117 -10.45 5.49 12.39
N PRO A 118 -10.07 4.99 11.19
CA PRO A 118 -10.26 5.74 9.94
C PRO A 118 -11.70 6.20 9.69
N ILE A 119 -12.69 5.42 10.11
CA ILE A 119 -14.10 5.78 9.94
C ILE A 119 -14.48 7.05 10.71
N VAL A 120 -13.87 7.30 11.86
CA VAL A 120 -14.10 8.53 12.64
C VAL A 120 -13.60 9.75 11.86
N TRP A 121 -12.44 9.60 11.18
CA TRP A 121 -11.93 10.64 10.31
C TRP A 121 -12.84 10.94 9.13
N VAL A 122 -13.49 9.89 8.54
CA VAL A 122 -14.51 10.11 7.50
C VAL A 122 -15.65 10.99 8.02
N VAL A 123 -16.20 10.66 9.18
CA VAL A 123 -17.32 11.41 9.76
C VAL A 123 -16.92 12.85 10.07
N LEU A 124 -15.75 13.07 10.70
CA LEU A 124 -15.26 14.42 10.97
C LEU A 124 -15.01 15.22 9.68
N ALA A 125 -14.42 14.59 8.67
CA ALA A 125 -14.19 15.23 7.39
C ALA A 125 -15.50 15.65 6.71
N LEU A 126 -16.56 14.86 6.82
CA LEU A 126 -17.88 15.21 6.32
C LEU A 126 -18.47 16.44 7.05
N PHE A 127 -18.26 16.55 8.34
CA PHE A 127 -18.69 17.74 9.08
C PHE A 127 -17.91 19.00 8.70
N TRP A 128 -16.60 18.89 8.43
CA TRP A 128 -15.76 20.04 8.13
C TRP A 128 -15.82 20.49 6.68
N PHE A 129 -15.86 19.54 5.75
CA PHE A 129 -15.73 19.79 4.31
C PHE A 129 -17.00 19.46 3.51
N GLY A 130 -18.00 18.83 4.15
CA GLY A 130 -19.20 18.35 3.47
C GLY A 130 -18.98 17.09 2.64
N VAL A 131 -20.00 16.69 1.91
CA VAL A 131 -19.96 15.56 0.96
C VAL A 131 -19.15 15.96 -0.27
N GLY A 132 -18.15 15.16 -0.66
CA GLY A 132 -17.39 15.40 -1.88
C GLY A 132 -15.91 15.06 -1.79
N ASN A 133 -15.14 15.53 -2.77
CA ASN A 133 -13.76 15.17 -3.00
C ASN A 133 -12.81 15.50 -1.82
N LEU A 134 -12.99 16.67 -1.20
CA LEU A 134 -12.10 17.12 -0.11
C LEU A 134 -12.19 16.23 1.13
N SER A 135 -13.39 15.80 1.52
CA SER A 135 -13.57 14.92 2.69
C SER A 135 -12.90 13.56 2.48
N VAL A 136 -13.00 13.00 1.27
CA VAL A 136 -12.40 11.73 0.90
C VAL A 136 -10.86 11.82 0.93
N VAL A 137 -10.30 12.82 0.23
CA VAL A 137 -8.84 13.03 0.14
C VAL A 137 -8.24 13.33 1.52
N PHE A 138 -8.89 14.20 2.31
CA PHE A 138 -8.45 14.53 3.67
C PHE A 138 -8.41 13.31 4.58
N THR A 139 -9.44 12.48 4.57
CA THR A 139 -9.51 11.26 5.39
C THR A 139 -8.35 10.32 5.09
N CYS A 140 -8.07 10.09 3.81
CA CYS A 140 -6.96 9.25 3.40
C CYS A 140 -5.62 9.88 3.82
N PHE A 141 -5.43 11.18 3.58
CA PHE A 141 -4.22 11.92 3.95
C PHE A 141 -3.91 11.81 5.44
N ILE A 142 -4.89 12.13 6.32
CA ILE A 142 -4.69 12.17 7.77
C ILE A 142 -4.41 10.78 8.36
N THR A 143 -4.95 9.72 7.75
CA THR A 143 -4.75 8.35 8.20
C THR A 143 -3.39 7.79 7.75
N ILE A 144 -2.91 8.17 6.55
CA ILE A 144 -1.64 7.70 5.99
C ILE A 144 -0.44 8.41 6.62
N LEU A 145 -0.58 9.68 6.97
CA LEU A 145 0.48 10.50 7.53
C LEU A 145 1.17 9.84 8.74
N PRO A 146 0.46 9.39 9.80
CA PRO A 146 1.09 8.76 10.96
C PRO A 146 1.77 7.43 10.64
N LEU A 147 1.23 6.63 9.72
CA LEU A 147 1.86 5.38 9.29
C LEU A 147 3.21 5.64 8.61
N SER A 148 3.27 6.63 7.74
CA SER A 148 4.48 7.03 7.03
C SER A 148 5.49 7.72 7.95
N PHE A 149 5.01 8.51 8.92
CA PHE A 149 5.83 9.08 9.97
C PHE A 149 6.55 7.99 10.78
N GLY A 150 5.81 7.00 11.28
CA GLY A 150 6.35 5.90 12.08
C GLY A 150 7.42 5.12 11.33
N ALA A 151 7.17 4.76 10.07
CA ALA A 151 8.12 4.05 9.23
C ALA A 151 9.41 4.85 9.00
N SER A 152 9.29 6.14 8.69
CA SER A 152 10.43 7.04 8.49
C SER A 152 11.21 7.26 9.79
N PHE A 153 10.53 7.55 10.88
CA PHE A 153 11.14 7.74 12.19
C PHE A 153 11.99 6.53 12.62
N VAL A 154 11.40 5.33 12.55
CA VAL A 154 12.09 4.08 12.90
C VAL A 154 13.25 3.79 11.95
N SER A 155 13.08 4.03 10.65
CA SER A 155 14.13 3.77 9.66
C SER A 155 15.37 4.63 9.90
N VAL A 156 15.18 5.91 10.21
CA VAL A 156 16.29 6.83 10.53
C VAL A 156 16.93 6.50 11.87
N MET A 157 16.15 6.11 12.88
CA MET A 157 16.70 5.70 14.18
C MET A 157 17.52 4.40 14.13
N LYS A 158 17.27 3.54 13.16
CA LYS A 158 18.03 2.28 12.94
C LYS A 158 19.30 2.47 12.09
N LEU A 159 19.63 3.69 11.68
CA LEU A 159 20.86 3.95 10.92
C LEU A 159 22.11 3.59 11.73
N ASP A 160 23.07 2.93 11.07
CA ASP A 160 24.32 2.53 11.69
C ASP A 160 25.16 3.78 12.06
N SER A 161 25.41 3.94 13.36
CA SER A 161 26.23 5.03 13.90
C SER A 161 27.66 5.01 13.34
N ARG A 162 28.21 3.83 13.07
CA ARG A 162 29.58 3.66 12.52
C ARG A 162 29.69 4.28 11.12
N LEU A 163 28.70 4.03 10.25
CA LEU A 163 28.66 4.65 8.92
C LEU A 163 28.48 6.18 9.01
N SER A 164 27.73 6.64 10.00
CA SER A 164 27.58 8.09 10.27
C SER A 164 28.92 8.73 10.68
N GLU A 165 29.73 8.04 11.49
CA GLU A 165 31.07 8.50 11.90
C GLU A 165 32.03 8.53 10.70
N VAL A 166 32.00 7.53 9.83
CA VAL A 166 32.78 7.52 8.58
C VAL A 166 32.43 8.74 7.71
N CYS A 167 31.16 9.05 7.54
CA CYS A 167 30.74 10.24 6.78
C CYS A 167 31.25 11.55 7.41
N LYS A 168 31.36 11.61 8.74
CA LYS A 168 31.93 12.77 9.45
C LYS A 168 33.45 12.83 9.25
N ALA A 169 34.17 11.70 9.39
CA ALA A 169 35.62 11.63 9.21
C ALA A 169 36.07 12.08 7.82
N TYR A 170 35.27 11.76 6.78
CA TYR A 170 35.51 12.21 5.40
C TYR A 170 34.95 13.60 5.08
N ASN A 171 34.46 14.36 6.08
CA ASN A 171 33.89 15.69 5.92
C ASN A 171 32.83 15.79 4.81
N PHE A 172 31.95 14.79 4.70
CA PHE A 172 30.85 14.86 3.71
C PHE A 172 29.90 16.01 4.03
N GLY A 173 29.69 16.90 3.07
CA GLY A 173 28.66 17.94 3.17
C GLY A 173 27.27 17.34 3.35
N LEU A 174 26.32 18.11 3.91
CA LEU A 174 24.97 17.66 4.25
C LEU A 174 24.26 16.96 3.09
N PHE A 175 24.33 17.54 1.88
CA PHE A 175 23.69 16.95 0.69
C PHE A 175 24.32 15.60 0.28
N LYS A 176 25.65 15.51 0.32
CA LYS A 176 26.38 14.26 0.02
C LYS A 176 26.09 13.18 1.05
N ARG A 177 26.02 13.55 2.33
CA ARG A 177 25.66 12.65 3.43
C ARG A 177 24.23 12.15 3.29
N PHE A 178 23.28 13.02 2.91
CA PHE A 178 21.88 12.62 2.63
C PHE A 178 21.83 11.61 1.48
N LYS A 179 22.46 11.90 0.34
CA LYS A 179 22.38 11.08 -0.88
C LYS A 179 23.14 9.73 -0.73
N VAL A 180 24.28 9.69 -0.03
CA VAL A 180 25.15 8.51 0.03
C VAL A 180 24.86 7.64 1.24
N PHE A 181 24.36 8.19 2.33
CA PHE A 181 24.15 7.46 3.58
C PHE A 181 22.65 7.37 3.97
N TYR A 182 21.97 8.51 4.16
CA TYR A 182 20.59 8.47 4.64
C TYR A 182 19.65 7.80 3.64
N LEU A 183 19.63 8.26 2.41
CA LEU A 183 18.69 7.79 1.39
C LEU A 183 18.84 6.28 1.11
N PRO A 184 20.04 5.72 0.81
CA PRO A 184 20.16 4.30 0.55
C PRO A 184 19.83 3.42 1.76
N SER A 185 20.15 3.87 2.97
CA SER A 185 19.92 3.07 4.18
C SER A 185 18.46 3.07 4.63
N THR A 186 17.67 4.12 4.34
CA THR A 186 16.25 4.21 4.68
C THR A 186 15.33 3.68 3.59
N MET A 187 15.78 3.66 2.32
CA MET A 187 14.98 3.24 1.16
C MET A 187 14.27 1.88 1.33
N PRO A 188 14.93 0.81 1.83
CA PRO A 188 14.25 -0.48 2.00
C PRO A 188 13.01 -0.40 2.88
N PHE A 189 13.10 0.37 3.96
CA PHE A 189 11.99 0.58 4.89
C PHE A 189 10.89 1.44 4.28
N LEU A 190 11.27 2.51 3.56
CA LEU A 190 10.31 3.41 2.91
C LEU A 190 9.57 2.73 1.76
N LEU A 191 10.24 1.91 0.95
CA LEU A 191 9.59 1.14 -0.12
C LEU A 191 8.65 0.07 0.43
N SER A 192 9.03 -0.59 1.53
CA SER A 192 8.13 -1.54 2.19
C SER A 192 6.91 -0.85 2.79
N ASN A 193 7.10 0.34 3.39
CA ASN A 193 6.00 1.14 3.89
C ASN A 193 5.10 1.67 2.77
N LEU A 194 5.66 2.05 1.62
CA LEU A 194 4.88 2.52 0.46
C LEU A 194 3.89 1.45 -0.02
N SER A 195 4.28 0.17 -0.04
CA SER A 195 3.38 -0.95 -0.35
C SER A 195 2.20 -1.01 0.63
N VAL A 196 2.49 -0.95 1.93
CA VAL A 196 1.45 -0.98 2.98
C VAL A 196 0.51 0.22 2.88
N VAL A 197 1.07 1.41 2.73
CA VAL A 197 0.33 2.68 2.64
C VAL A 197 -0.56 2.72 1.40
N PHE A 198 -0.10 2.20 0.27
CA PHE A 198 -0.92 2.11 -0.94
C PHE A 198 -2.13 1.20 -0.75
N ALA A 199 -1.92 -0.02 -0.23
CA ALA A 199 -3.00 -0.95 0.02
C ALA A 199 -4.01 -0.42 1.06
N MET A 200 -3.52 0.25 2.11
CA MET A 200 -4.38 0.90 3.11
C MET A 200 -5.11 2.11 2.53
N GLY A 201 -4.44 2.93 1.74
CA GLY A 201 -5.00 4.13 1.12
C GLY A 201 -6.18 3.81 0.20
N ILE A 202 -6.06 2.79 -0.65
CA ILE A 202 -7.16 2.32 -1.49
C ILE A 202 -8.39 1.94 -0.63
N LYS A 203 -8.19 1.17 0.44
CA LYS A 203 -9.28 0.77 1.35
C LYS A 203 -9.97 1.97 2.01
N ILE A 204 -9.17 2.94 2.46
CA ILE A 204 -9.68 4.15 3.12
C ILE A 204 -10.46 5.02 2.14
N ILE A 205 -9.97 5.20 0.91
CA ILE A 205 -10.67 5.96 -0.13
C ILE A 205 -12.03 5.34 -0.42
N ILE A 206 -12.10 4.03 -0.66
CA ILE A 206 -13.36 3.35 -0.92
C ILE A 206 -14.34 3.49 0.25
N MET A 207 -13.85 3.35 1.49
CA MET A 207 -14.69 3.56 2.68
C MET A 207 -15.16 5.01 2.80
N ALA A 208 -14.32 5.97 2.49
CA ALA A 208 -14.67 7.39 2.54
C ALA A 208 -15.66 7.77 1.42
N GLU A 209 -15.48 7.24 0.21
CA GLU A 209 -16.42 7.42 -0.91
C GLU A 209 -17.78 6.78 -0.64
N LEU A 210 -17.79 5.59 -0.03
CA LEU A 210 -19.03 4.89 0.32
C LEU A 210 -19.92 5.70 1.25
N LEU A 211 -19.32 6.50 2.13
CA LEU A 211 -20.03 7.31 3.14
C LEU A 211 -20.16 8.79 2.76
N GLY A 212 -19.24 9.31 1.96
CA GLY A 212 -19.03 10.73 1.82
C GLY A 212 -18.89 11.27 0.41
N ALA A 213 -19.16 10.48 -0.62
CA ALA A 213 -19.12 10.95 -2.00
C ALA A 213 -20.35 10.46 -2.81
N SER A 214 -20.70 11.22 -3.84
CA SER A 214 -21.73 10.88 -4.81
C SER A 214 -21.17 10.18 -6.05
N ASP A 215 -19.87 10.08 -6.16
CA ASP A 215 -19.11 9.59 -7.30
C ASP A 215 -17.92 8.74 -6.82
N GLY A 216 -17.33 7.96 -7.72
CA GLY A 216 -16.26 7.03 -7.42
C GLY A 216 -16.74 5.61 -7.15
N VAL A 217 -15.77 4.69 -7.04
CA VAL A 217 -16.03 3.25 -6.83
C VAL A 217 -16.80 2.98 -5.54
N GLY A 218 -16.48 3.71 -4.46
CA GLY A 218 -17.18 3.56 -3.18
C GLY A 218 -18.66 3.93 -3.29
N SER A 219 -19.01 4.99 -4.02
CA SER A 219 -20.40 5.36 -4.30
C SER A 219 -21.12 4.28 -5.09
N LYS A 220 -20.49 3.71 -6.14
CA LYS A 220 -21.06 2.60 -6.92
C LYS A 220 -21.27 1.33 -6.08
N ILE A 221 -20.37 1.05 -5.14
CA ILE A 221 -20.57 -0.04 -4.16
C ILE A 221 -21.78 0.26 -3.26
N ASN A 222 -22.00 1.52 -2.86
CA ASN A 222 -23.16 1.91 -2.08
C ASN A 222 -24.47 1.73 -2.88
N ASP A 223 -24.46 2.11 -4.16
CA ASP A 223 -25.59 1.90 -5.05
C ASP A 223 -25.91 0.41 -5.22
N ALA A 224 -24.89 -0.40 -5.51
CA ALA A 224 -25.03 -1.85 -5.63
C ALA A 224 -25.58 -2.49 -4.34
N ARG A 225 -25.14 -2.00 -3.16
CA ARG A 225 -25.68 -2.44 -1.87
C ARG A 225 -27.17 -2.11 -1.74
N ASN A 226 -27.58 -0.90 -2.14
CA ASN A 226 -28.97 -0.46 -2.06
C ASN A 226 -29.90 -1.26 -3.02
N PHE A 227 -29.37 -1.73 -4.16
CA PHE A 227 -30.06 -2.59 -5.11
C PHE A 227 -29.91 -4.09 -4.81
N LEU A 228 -29.17 -4.48 -3.74
CA LEU A 228 -28.85 -5.86 -3.38
C LEU A 228 -28.11 -6.62 -4.49
N ASP A 229 -27.35 -5.91 -5.32
CA ASP A 229 -26.48 -6.50 -6.37
C ASP A 229 -25.11 -6.88 -5.78
N THR A 230 -25.08 -8.03 -5.11
CA THR A 230 -23.84 -8.56 -4.52
C THR A 230 -22.82 -8.95 -5.57
N THR A 231 -23.23 -9.33 -6.78
CA THR A 231 -22.34 -9.62 -7.90
C THR A 231 -21.50 -8.39 -8.28
N GLN A 232 -22.13 -7.21 -8.34
CA GLN A 232 -21.43 -5.95 -8.61
C GLN A 232 -20.49 -5.56 -7.48
N ILE A 233 -20.88 -5.74 -6.22
CA ILE A 233 -20.01 -5.48 -5.06
C ILE A 233 -18.76 -6.35 -5.13
N LEU A 234 -18.91 -7.66 -5.33
CA LEU A 234 -17.79 -8.59 -5.41
C LEU A 234 -16.92 -8.33 -6.64
N ALA A 235 -17.51 -7.92 -7.76
CA ALA A 235 -16.77 -7.50 -8.95
C ALA A 235 -15.86 -6.30 -8.66
N PHE A 236 -16.33 -5.26 -7.96
CA PHE A 236 -15.49 -4.15 -7.52
C PHE A 236 -14.39 -4.60 -6.55
N VAL A 237 -14.68 -5.50 -5.61
CA VAL A 237 -13.65 -6.06 -4.71
C VAL A 237 -12.55 -6.76 -5.51
N LEU A 238 -12.89 -7.55 -6.52
CA LEU A 238 -11.91 -8.21 -7.40
C LEU A 238 -11.05 -7.21 -8.16
N ILE A 239 -11.65 -6.13 -8.69
CA ILE A 239 -10.92 -5.05 -9.37
C ILE A 239 -9.94 -4.37 -8.43
N LEU A 240 -10.35 -4.06 -7.20
CA LEU A 240 -9.51 -3.39 -6.21
C LEU A 240 -8.34 -4.29 -5.76
N VAL A 241 -8.60 -5.57 -5.53
CA VAL A 241 -7.54 -6.54 -5.22
C VAL A 241 -6.54 -6.65 -6.38
N ALA A 242 -7.03 -6.76 -7.61
CA ALA A 242 -6.18 -6.80 -8.80
C ALA A 242 -5.33 -5.52 -8.92
N LEU A 243 -5.90 -4.35 -8.66
CA LEU A 243 -5.19 -3.06 -8.68
C LEU A 243 -4.07 -3.00 -7.64
N ILE A 244 -4.32 -3.45 -6.41
CA ILE A 244 -3.30 -3.50 -5.35
C ILE A 244 -2.16 -4.46 -5.75
N LEU A 245 -2.48 -5.66 -6.26
CA LEU A 245 -1.50 -6.64 -6.71
C LEU A 245 -0.67 -6.14 -7.90
N LEU A 246 -1.32 -5.46 -8.85
CA LEU A 246 -0.64 -4.83 -9.99
C LEU A 246 0.33 -3.73 -9.53
N PHE A 247 -0.09 -2.87 -8.62
CA PHE A 247 0.78 -1.85 -8.06
C PHE A 247 2.00 -2.47 -7.36
N GLU A 248 1.79 -3.48 -6.54
CA GLU A 248 2.88 -4.16 -5.84
C GLU A 248 3.85 -4.84 -6.81
N SER A 249 3.33 -5.51 -7.84
CA SER A 249 4.16 -6.24 -8.80
C SER A 249 4.88 -5.31 -9.79
N LEU A 250 4.21 -4.29 -10.31
CA LEU A 250 4.76 -3.40 -11.34
C LEU A 250 5.56 -2.24 -10.74
N VAL A 251 5.08 -1.63 -9.65
CA VAL A 251 5.73 -0.44 -9.09
C VAL A 251 6.72 -0.83 -8.00
N ILE A 252 6.26 -1.52 -6.96
CA ILE A 252 7.11 -1.79 -5.79
C ILE A 252 8.26 -2.74 -6.12
N LYS A 253 8.00 -3.85 -6.83
CA LYS A 253 9.07 -4.78 -7.23
C LYS A 253 10.07 -4.11 -8.17
N SER A 254 9.61 -3.34 -9.17
CA SER A 254 10.49 -2.61 -10.07
C SER A 254 11.35 -1.59 -9.33
N LEU A 255 10.75 -0.84 -8.40
CA LEU A 255 11.49 0.11 -7.55
C LEU A 255 12.50 -0.59 -6.65
N LYS A 256 12.18 -1.75 -6.08
CA LYS A 256 13.12 -2.53 -5.27
C LYS A 256 14.32 -3.00 -6.11
N ILE A 257 14.10 -3.54 -7.29
CA ILE A 257 15.17 -4.00 -8.18
C ILE A 257 16.07 -2.83 -8.62
N THR A 258 15.50 -1.69 -8.98
CA THR A 258 16.28 -0.54 -9.49
C THR A 258 16.98 0.24 -8.39
N LEU A 259 16.35 0.41 -7.22
CA LEU A 259 16.86 1.26 -6.13
C LEU A 259 17.65 0.49 -5.08
N LEU A 260 17.54 -0.84 -5.02
CA LEU A 260 18.18 -1.68 -4.00
C LEU A 260 19.01 -2.84 -4.59
N PRO A 261 19.86 -2.60 -5.60
CA PRO A 261 20.65 -3.67 -6.23
C PRO A 261 21.64 -4.35 -5.28
N TRP A 262 21.88 -3.76 -4.09
CA TRP A 262 22.78 -4.31 -3.06
C TRP A 262 22.09 -5.26 -2.08
N LEU A 263 20.74 -5.35 -2.04
CA LEU A 263 20.02 -6.28 -1.16
C LEU A 263 19.85 -7.68 -1.77
N GLU A 264 20.02 -7.82 -3.07
CA GLU A 264 19.93 -9.11 -3.79
C GLU A 264 21.28 -9.87 -3.83
N LYS A 265 22.30 -9.38 -3.16
CA LYS A 265 23.57 -10.08 -2.94
C LYS A 265 23.61 -10.61 -1.50
#